data_e7f91d59587ddecd5e146210c0c0b4e7
#
_entry.id   e7f91d59587ddecd5e146210c0c0b4e7
#
_cell.length_a   1.000
_cell.length_b   1.000
_cell.length_c   1.000
_cell.angle_alpha   90.00
_cell.angle_beta   90.00
_cell.angle_gamma   90.00
#
_symmetry.space_group_name_H-M   'P 1'
#
loop_
_entity.id
_entity.type
_entity.pdbx_description
1 polymer ?
#
loop_
_entity_poly.entity_id
_entity_poly.type
_entity_poly.pdbx_seq_one_letter_code
_entity_poly.pdbx_strand_id
1 'polypeptide(L)'
;MPETIVNTVINDAYERYTLQSDFLSREVLFDIYRTDNSYDGQPISLLLVNDGQDLLTMPFHTLLQQISSDHHLHPMMVVGIHCGNERKQEYGVAYSADYMGRGSKAGLYTKFILDELMPFLRKRFHIVSFKEKAMAGFSLGGLSALDLVWNHANEFSKVGIFSPSLWWRRKSYEEGYDEEKDRLMHLQIRKGICYPWLQFFIQCGAMDETADRNKNGIIDSVDDALDLVVELKAKGYTEEHIHYLQLVDGKHDVAT
;
A
#
# COMPACT_ATOMS: atom_id res chain seq x y z
N MET A 1 -18.15 -6.34 20.44
CA MET A 1 -17.09 -5.56 19.82
C MET A 1 -15.96 -5.51 20.84
N PRO A 2 -14.73 -5.86 20.51
CA PRO A 2 -13.62 -5.75 21.45
C PRO A 2 -13.49 -4.29 21.90
N GLU A 3 -13.24 -4.09 23.19
CA GLU A 3 -12.97 -2.74 23.73
C GLU A 3 -11.68 -2.22 23.09
N THR A 4 -11.82 -1.15 22.35
CA THR A 4 -10.68 -0.46 21.74
C THR A 4 -9.94 0.27 22.85
N ILE A 5 -8.77 -0.23 23.26
CA ILE A 5 -7.87 0.51 24.17
C ILE A 5 -7.26 1.63 23.35
N VAL A 6 -7.83 2.82 23.48
CA VAL A 6 -7.31 4.03 22.85
C VAL A 6 -6.26 4.63 23.78
N ASN A 7 -5.01 4.25 23.62
CA ASN A 7 -3.90 5.01 24.16
C ASN A 7 -3.57 6.12 23.16
N THR A 8 -4.15 7.30 23.36
CA THR A 8 -3.90 8.44 22.47
C THR A 8 -2.66 9.16 22.98
N VAL A 9 -1.54 8.99 22.31
CA VAL A 9 -0.42 9.93 22.41
C VAL A 9 -0.67 10.99 21.36
N ILE A 10 -1.03 12.20 21.79
CA ILE A 10 -1.21 13.33 20.88
C ILE A 10 0.07 14.16 20.97
N ASN A 11 0.69 14.38 19.83
CA ASN A 11 1.66 15.44 19.65
C ASN A 11 1.19 16.34 18.49
N ASP A 12 1.88 17.43 18.25
CA ASP A 12 1.49 18.41 17.23
C ASP A 12 1.54 17.84 15.80
N ALA A 13 2.17 16.67 15.60
CA ALA A 13 2.38 16.08 14.29
C ALA A 13 1.39 14.96 13.95
N TYR A 14 1.00 14.10 14.91
CA TYR A 14 0.10 12.97 14.68
C TYR A 14 -0.58 12.50 15.96
N GLU A 15 -1.66 11.77 15.81
CA GLU A 15 -2.34 11.04 16.88
C GLU A 15 -2.04 9.54 16.77
N ARG A 16 -1.61 8.91 17.86
CA ARG A 16 -1.29 7.49 17.89
C ARG A 16 -2.41 6.68 18.54
N TYR A 17 -2.78 5.60 17.89
CA TYR A 17 -3.81 4.68 18.32
C TYR A 17 -3.34 3.24 18.32
N THR A 18 -3.97 2.43 19.15
CA THR A 18 -3.83 0.97 19.17
C THR A 18 -5.21 0.34 19.03
N LEU A 19 -5.36 -0.61 18.11
CA LEU A 19 -6.59 -1.38 17.90
C LEU A 19 -6.28 -2.85 18.08
N GLN A 20 -7.02 -3.52 18.98
CA GLN A 20 -6.96 -4.98 19.08
C GLN A 20 -7.64 -5.59 17.86
N SER A 21 -6.90 -6.35 17.08
CA SER A 21 -7.41 -7.07 15.92
C SER A 21 -7.75 -8.51 16.27
N ASP A 22 -8.99 -8.90 16.02
CA ASP A 22 -9.41 -10.30 16.13
C ASP A 22 -8.85 -11.13 14.97
N PHE A 23 -8.77 -10.56 13.75
CA PHE A 23 -8.22 -11.26 12.59
C PHE A 23 -6.73 -11.53 12.70
N LEU A 24 -5.96 -10.54 13.17
CA LEU A 24 -4.50 -10.69 13.31
C LEU A 24 -4.09 -11.27 14.66
N SER A 25 -5.03 -11.38 15.62
CA SER A 25 -4.80 -11.85 16.99
C SER A 25 -3.68 -11.08 17.71
N ARG A 26 -3.59 -9.78 17.45
CA ARG A 26 -2.61 -8.87 18.05
C ARG A 26 -3.11 -7.43 18.10
N GLU A 27 -2.46 -6.62 18.90
CA GLU A 27 -2.59 -5.18 18.83
C GLU A 27 -1.93 -4.63 17.57
N VAL A 28 -2.63 -3.75 16.86
CA VAL A 28 -2.11 -3.01 15.71
C VAL A 28 -1.99 -1.54 16.08
N LEU A 29 -0.75 -1.04 16.03
CA LEU A 29 -0.43 0.36 16.24
C LEU A 29 -0.56 1.12 14.92
N PHE A 30 -1.09 2.33 14.95
CA PHE A 30 -1.13 3.20 13.78
C PHE A 30 -1.15 4.68 14.18
N ASP A 31 -0.60 5.50 13.31
CA ASP A 31 -0.49 6.94 13.46
C ASP A 31 -1.41 7.65 12.47
N ILE A 32 -2.15 8.65 12.94
CA ILE A 32 -3.06 9.44 12.12
C ILE A 32 -2.51 10.86 11.97
N TYR A 33 -2.27 11.24 10.72
CA TYR A 33 -1.89 12.59 10.31
C TYR A 33 -3.08 13.25 9.61
N ARG A 34 -3.28 14.54 9.82
CA ARG A 34 -4.38 15.28 9.20
C ARG A 34 -3.89 16.58 8.59
N THR A 35 -4.38 16.92 7.41
CA THR A 35 -4.08 18.20 6.75
C THR A 35 -4.86 19.36 7.37
N ASP A 36 -6.01 19.09 7.97
CA ASP A 36 -6.87 20.04 8.67
C ASP A 36 -7.45 19.38 9.92
N ASN A 37 -7.58 20.14 10.99
CA ASN A 37 -8.16 19.69 12.25
C ASN A 37 -9.69 19.92 12.33
N SER A 38 -10.25 20.73 11.43
CA SER A 38 -11.69 21.01 11.37
C SER A 38 -12.34 20.15 10.28
N TYR A 39 -13.07 19.11 10.70
CA TYR A 39 -13.91 18.32 9.78
C TYR A 39 -15.33 18.91 9.68
N ASP A 40 -15.47 20.20 9.49
CA ASP A 40 -16.75 20.94 9.52
C ASP A 40 -17.75 20.49 8.43
N GLY A 41 -17.96 19.16 8.31
CA GLY A 41 -18.84 18.55 7.33
C GLY A 41 -18.25 18.47 5.90
N GLN A 42 -17.00 18.88 5.72
CA GLN A 42 -16.32 18.76 4.41
C GLN A 42 -15.98 17.29 4.10
N PRO A 43 -16.12 16.87 2.84
CA PRO A 43 -15.69 15.54 2.43
C PRO A 43 -14.18 15.35 2.64
N ILE A 44 -13.80 14.32 3.39
CA ILE A 44 -12.40 13.97 3.67
C ILE A 44 -11.96 12.78 2.85
N SER A 45 -10.71 12.80 2.34
CA SER A 45 -10.06 11.67 1.69
C SER A 45 -9.24 10.85 2.68
N LEU A 46 -9.11 9.55 2.44
CA LEU A 46 -8.33 8.62 3.26
C LEU A 46 -7.15 8.07 2.47
N LEU A 47 -5.96 8.14 3.05
CA LEU A 47 -4.77 7.43 2.60
C LEU A 47 -4.31 6.47 3.70
N LEU A 48 -4.35 5.17 3.44
CA LEU A 48 -3.73 4.16 4.29
C LEU A 48 -2.30 3.89 3.81
N VAL A 49 -1.35 3.86 4.73
CA VAL A 49 0.07 3.63 4.40
C VAL A 49 0.57 2.43 5.18
N ASN A 50 1.01 1.39 4.47
CA ASN A 50 1.69 0.24 5.06
C ASN A 50 3.06 0.66 5.62
N ASP A 51 3.53 -0.05 6.65
CA ASP A 51 4.80 0.25 7.33
C ASP A 51 4.83 1.69 7.89
N GLY A 52 3.74 2.11 8.53
CA GLY A 52 3.56 3.47 9.05
C GLY A 52 4.66 3.95 10.01
N GLN A 53 5.40 3.04 10.64
CA GLN A 53 6.57 3.38 11.45
C GLN A 53 7.67 4.09 10.64
N ASP A 54 7.74 3.86 9.34
CA ASP A 54 8.75 4.46 8.47
C ASP A 54 8.47 5.94 8.21
N LEU A 55 7.21 6.40 8.31
CA LEU A 55 6.84 7.80 8.22
C LEU A 55 7.47 8.66 9.34
N LEU A 56 7.84 8.02 10.46
CA LEU A 56 8.52 8.69 11.58
C LEU A 56 10.00 8.98 11.28
N THR A 57 10.57 8.35 10.28
CA THR A 57 11.98 8.53 9.88
C THR A 57 12.18 9.74 8.97
N MET A 58 11.09 10.36 8.52
CA MET A 58 11.07 11.54 7.65
C MET A 58 10.20 12.65 8.26
N PRO A 59 10.34 13.92 7.82
CA PRO A 59 9.48 15.01 8.28
C PRO A 59 8.08 14.96 7.63
N PHE A 60 7.43 13.79 7.70
CA PHE A 60 6.19 13.50 6.95
C PHE A 60 5.07 14.50 7.24
N HIS A 61 4.88 14.86 8.51
CA HIS A 61 3.87 15.85 8.89
C HIS A 61 4.11 17.21 8.20
N THR A 62 5.35 17.69 8.23
CA THR A 62 5.73 18.96 7.60
C THR A 62 5.51 18.92 6.09
N LEU A 63 5.92 17.82 5.43
CA LEU A 63 5.69 17.63 4.01
C LEU A 63 4.19 17.60 3.67
N LEU A 64 3.40 16.89 4.46
CA LEU A 64 1.95 16.81 4.27
C LEU A 64 1.29 18.19 4.40
N GLN A 65 1.66 18.99 5.38
CA GLN A 65 1.15 20.35 5.58
C GLN A 65 1.56 21.27 4.42
N GLN A 66 2.81 21.19 3.99
CA GLN A 66 3.32 21.98 2.87
C GLN A 66 2.57 21.65 1.57
N ILE A 67 2.45 20.37 1.22
CA ILE A 67 1.72 19.95 0.01
C ILE A 67 0.25 20.38 0.08
N SER A 68 -0.37 20.31 1.27
CA SER A 68 -1.75 20.72 1.47
C SER A 68 -1.94 22.21 1.22
N SER A 69 -1.02 23.07 1.73
CA SER A 69 -1.09 24.51 1.54
C SER A 69 -0.78 24.93 0.10
N ASP A 70 0.23 24.33 -0.53
CA ASP A 70 0.71 24.73 -1.85
C ASP A 70 -0.25 24.30 -2.97
N HIS A 71 -0.95 23.20 -2.80
CA HIS A 71 -1.82 22.62 -3.83
C HIS A 71 -3.31 22.67 -3.51
N HIS A 72 -3.70 23.34 -2.44
CA HIS A 72 -5.10 23.44 -1.98
C HIS A 72 -5.80 22.07 -1.97
N LEU A 73 -5.13 21.07 -1.42
CA LEU A 73 -5.66 19.72 -1.35
C LEU A 73 -6.95 19.71 -0.50
N HIS A 74 -7.87 18.85 -0.90
CA HIS A 74 -9.02 18.56 -0.04
C HIS A 74 -8.55 18.00 1.32
N PRO A 75 -9.31 18.20 2.40
CA PRO A 75 -8.99 17.60 3.68
C PRO A 75 -8.68 16.12 3.56
N MET A 76 -7.54 15.72 4.14
CA MET A 76 -7.03 14.35 4.05
C MET A 76 -6.67 13.81 5.44
N MET A 77 -7.03 12.56 5.65
CA MET A 77 -6.56 11.74 6.76
C MET A 77 -5.56 10.72 6.21
N VAL A 78 -4.34 10.73 6.71
CA VAL A 78 -3.33 9.70 6.43
C VAL A 78 -3.20 8.81 7.66
N VAL A 79 -3.27 7.50 7.46
CA VAL A 79 -3.15 6.50 8.53
C VAL A 79 -1.95 5.62 8.23
N GLY A 80 -0.87 5.83 8.96
CA GLY A 80 0.33 5.01 8.91
C GLY A 80 0.16 3.77 9.79
N ILE A 81 -0.03 2.61 9.19
CA ILE A 81 -0.27 1.34 9.89
C ILE A 81 1.07 0.67 10.17
N HIS A 82 1.41 0.51 11.46
CA HIS A 82 2.67 -0.13 11.84
C HIS A 82 2.61 -1.63 11.59
N CYS A 83 3.64 -2.17 10.95
CA CYS A 83 3.78 -3.61 10.82
C CYS A 83 4.15 -4.25 12.17
N GLY A 84 3.73 -5.50 12.35
CA GLY A 84 4.15 -6.32 13.48
C GLY A 84 5.35 -7.21 13.15
N ASN A 85 5.71 -8.06 14.11
CA ASN A 85 6.79 -9.05 13.94
C ASN A 85 6.50 -10.05 12.81
N GLU A 86 5.23 -10.23 12.46
CA GLU A 86 4.77 -11.14 11.40
C GLU A 86 4.59 -10.44 10.04
N ARG A 87 5.22 -9.29 9.83
CA ARG A 87 5.12 -8.51 8.59
C ARG A 87 5.17 -9.37 7.33
N LYS A 88 6.09 -10.34 7.26
CA LYS A 88 6.25 -11.23 6.11
C LYS A 88 5.09 -12.24 5.94
N GLN A 89 4.29 -12.46 6.96
CA GLN A 89 3.10 -13.31 6.90
C GLN A 89 1.83 -12.49 6.64
N GLU A 90 1.77 -11.28 7.17
CA GLU A 90 0.63 -10.38 7.04
C GLU A 90 0.61 -9.64 5.70
N TYR A 91 1.77 -9.43 5.06
CA TYR A 91 1.90 -8.79 3.76
C TYR A 91 2.08 -9.83 2.65
N GLY A 92 1.66 -9.49 1.44
CA GLY A 92 1.73 -10.32 0.25
C GLY A 92 0.46 -10.27 -0.56
N VAL A 93 0.20 -11.31 -1.32
CA VAL A 93 -1.00 -11.49 -2.13
C VAL A 93 -2.01 -12.36 -1.35
N ALA A 94 -3.20 -11.82 -1.10
CA ALA A 94 -4.18 -12.40 -0.16
C ALA A 94 -4.68 -13.81 -0.54
N TYR A 95 -4.73 -14.13 -1.83
CA TYR A 95 -5.23 -15.42 -2.29
C TYR A 95 -4.17 -16.54 -2.31
N SER A 96 -2.87 -16.19 -2.19
CA SER A 96 -1.79 -17.19 -2.28
C SER A 96 -0.52 -16.72 -1.58
N ALA A 97 -0.07 -17.54 -0.63
CA ALA A 97 1.30 -17.41 -0.13
C ALA A 97 2.32 -17.61 -1.26
N ASP A 98 3.53 -17.09 -1.10
CA ASP A 98 4.61 -17.35 -2.03
C ASP A 98 5.19 -18.78 -1.85
N TYR A 99 6.17 -19.15 -2.69
CA TYR A 99 6.81 -20.47 -2.65
C TYR A 99 7.51 -20.81 -1.33
N MET A 100 7.80 -19.80 -0.48
CA MET A 100 8.37 -19.98 0.85
C MET A 100 7.32 -19.98 1.97
N GLY A 101 6.03 -19.92 1.64
CA GLY A 101 4.95 -19.83 2.61
C GLY A 101 4.78 -18.46 3.26
N ARG A 102 5.41 -17.39 2.73
CA ARG A 102 5.20 -16.02 3.19
C ARG A 102 3.85 -15.51 2.69
N GLY A 103 3.24 -14.58 3.41
CA GLY A 103 1.91 -14.03 3.06
C GLY A 103 0.74 -14.92 3.46
N SER A 104 0.94 -15.93 4.32
CA SER A 104 -0.12 -16.84 4.77
C SER A 104 -1.26 -16.14 5.52
N LYS A 105 -1.01 -14.93 6.05
CA LYS A 105 -1.97 -14.10 6.76
C LYS A 105 -2.43 -12.85 5.97
N ALA A 106 -2.02 -12.71 4.69
CA ALA A 106 -2.35 -11.51 3.91
C ALA A 106 -3.87 -11.29 3.76
N GLY A 107 -4.64 -12.37 3.63
CA GLY A 107 -6.11 -12.29 3.66
C GLY A 107 -6.70 -11.87 5.00
N LEU A 108 -6.03 -12.18 6.12
CA LEU A 108 -6.44 -11.70 7.44
C LEU A 108 -6.10 -10.21 7.62
N TYR A 109 -4.96 -9.76 7.07
CA TYR A 109 -4.60 -8.35 7.05
C TYR A 109 -5.61 -7.53 6.23
N THR A 110 -6.04 -8.03 5.08
CA THR A 110 -7.12 -7.41 4.29
C THR A 110 -8.40 -7.26 5.10
N LYS A 111 -8.82 -8.31 5.83
CA LYS A 111 -9.99 -8.25 6.70
C LYS A 111 -9.82 -7.25 7.84
N PHE A 112 -8.65 -7.20 8.47
CA PHE A 112 -8.34 -6.17 9.47
C PHE A 112 -8.57 -4.76 8.92
N ILE A 113 -8.04 -4.45 7.73
CA ILE A 113 -8.23 -3.13 7.10
C ILE A 113 -9.72 -2.83 6.88
N LEU A 114 -10.45 -3.75 6.26
CA LEU A 114 -11.81 -3.49 5.80
C LEU A 114 -12.86 -3.58 6.92
N ASP A 115 -12.71 -4.56 7.81
CA ASP A 115 -13.75 -4.94 8.76
C ASP A 115 -13.48 -4.43 10.18
N GLU A 116 -12.23 -4.00 10.49
CA GLU A 116 -11.87 -3.47 11.81
C GLU A 116 -11.38 -2.02 11.73
N LEU A 117 -10.30 -1.74 10.99
CA LEU A 117 -9.69 -0.40 10.95
C LEU A 117 -10.60 0.66 10.32
N MET A 118 -11.13 0.41 9.12
CA MET A 118 -12.00 1.39 8.46
C MET A 118 -13.29 1.68 9.24
N PRO A 119 -14.02 0.71 9.81
CA PRO A 119 -15.12 0.97 10.73
C PRO A 119 -14.70 1.76 11.98
N PHE A 120 -13.54 1.44 12.57
CA PHE A 120 -13.00 2.20 13.69
C PHE A 120 -12.80 3.69 13.33
N LEU A 121 -12.13 3.98 12.20
CA LEU A 121 -11.89 5.34 11.75
C LEU A 121 -13.20 6.12 11.55
N ARG A 122 -14.18 5.52 10.87
CA ARG A 122 -15.49 6.14 10.68
C ARG A 122 -16.18 6.47 12.00
N LYS A 123 -16.21 5.52 12.93
CA LYS A 123 -16.83 5.71 14.24
C LYS A 123 -16.10 6.75 15.09
N ARG A 124 -14.77 6.65 15.15
CA ARG A 124 -13.93 7.50 16.02
C ARG A 124 -13.95 8.96 15.61
N PHE A 125 -14.01 9.23 14.29
CA PHE A 125 -13.97 10.56 13.71
C PHE A 125 -15.32 11.04 13.16
N HIS A 126 -16.39 10.31 13.42
CA HIS A 126 -17.75 10.64 12.94
C HIS A 126 -17.85 10.85 11.44
N ILE A 127 -17.07 10.07 10.65
CA ILE A 127 -17.01 10.14 9.20
C ILE A 127 -18.05 9.19 8.61
N VAL A 128 -19.05 9.72 7.92
CA VAL A 128 -20.09 8.91 7.26
C VAL A 128 -19.49 8.15 6.06
N SER A 129 -18.75 8.88 5.21
CA SER A 129 -18.05 8.29 4.06
C SER A 129 -16.81 9.11 3.72
N PHE A 130 -15.79 8.43 3.23
CA PHE A 130 -14.61 9.09 2.65
C PHE A 130 -14.90 9.48 1.20
N LYS A 131 -14.42 10.66 0.77
CA LYS A 131 -14.53 11.13 -0.61
C LYS A 131 -13.78 10.24 -1.58
N GLU A 132 -12.54 9.93 -1.23
CA GLU A 132 -11.66 9.00 -1.94
C GLU A 132 -10.90 8.16 -0.93
N LYS A 133 -10.54 6.95 -1.33
CA LYS A 133 -9.72 6.07 -0.52
C LYS A 133 -8.56 5.57 -1.35
N ALA A 134 -7.37 5.74 -0.80
CA ALA A 134 -6.12 5.30 -1.38
C ALA A 134 -5.37 4.40 -0.40
N MET A 135 -4.50 3.55 -0.93
CA MET A 135 -3.55 2.79 -0.14
C MET A 135 -2.15 2.91 -0.74
N ALA A 136 -1.14 2.97 0.11
CA ALA A 136 0.25 3.06 -0.33
C ALA A 136 1.16 2.17 0.50
N GLY A 137 2.34 1.87 -0.05
CA GLY A 137 3.37 1.15 0.67
C GLY A 137 4.67 1.00 -0.10
N PHE A 138 5.73 0.71 0.64
CA PHE A 138 7.06 0.46 0.12
C PHE A 138 7.37 -1.04 0.14
N SER A 139 8.12 -1.52 -0.86
CA SER A 139 8.60 -2.90 -0.94
C SER A 139 7.44 -3.92 -0.83
N LEU A 140 7.47 -4.81 0.16
CA LEU A 140 6.40 -5.78 0.42
C LEU A 140 5.08 -5.08 0.84
N GLY A 141 5.16 -3.91 1.48
CA GLY A 141 4.00 -3.06 1.78
C GLY A 141 3.33 -2.53 0.50
N GLY A 142 4.13 -2.23 -0.55
CA GLY A 142 3.63 -1.83 -1.85
C GLY A 142 2.90 -2.96 -2.58
N LEU A 143 3.44 -4.17 -2.56
CA LEU A 143 2.75 -5.35 -3.09
C LEU A 143 1.40 -5.56 -2.41
N SER A 144 1.35 -5.50 -1.06
CA SER A 144 0.11 -5.66 -0.30
C SER A 144 -0.91 -4.56 -0.58
N ALA A 145 -0.45 -3.32 -0.75
CA ALA A 145 -1.33 -2.20 -1.12
C ALA A 145 -1.96 -2.43 -2.50
N LEU A 146 -1.16 -2.87 -3.48
CA LEU A 146 -1.66 -3.16 -4.83
C LEU A 146 -2.67 -4.32 -4.81
N ASP A 147 -2.35 -5.42 -4.12
CA ASP A 147 -3.25 -6.57 -4.01
C ASP A 147 -4.60 -6.19 -3.38
N LEU A 148 -4.56 -5.44 -2.28
CA LEU A 148 -5.76 -5.01 -1.58
C LEU A 148 -6.61 -4.09 -2.45
N VAL A 149 -6.04 -3.05 -3.07
CA VAL A 149 -6.78 -2.10 -3.92
C VAL A 149 -7.35 -2.79 -5.15
N TRP A 150 -6.59 -3.67 -5.80
CA TRP A 150 -7.05 -4.42 -6.96
C TRP A 150 -8.26 -5.29 -6.65
N ASN A 151 -8.23 -6.01 -5.54
CA ASN A 151 -9.32 -6.93 -5.15
C ASN A 151 -10.52 -6.20 -4.52
N HIS A 152 -10.35 -4.96 -4.08
CA HIS A 152 -11.39 -4.16 -3.42
C HIS A 152 -11.58 -2.79 -4.11
N ALA A 153 -11.65 -2.81 -5.44
CA ALA A 153 -11.82 -1.62 -6.27
C ALA A 153 -13.16 -0.89 -6.03
N ASN A 154 -14.14 -1.51 -5.39
CA ASN A 154 -15.36 -0.86 -4.90
C ASN A 154 -15.13 0.00 -3.65
N GLU A 155 -14.04 -0.25 -2.91
CA GLU A 155 -13.67 0.50 -1.72
C GLU A 155 -12.59 1.54 -1.98
N PHE A 156 -11.64 1.24 -2.86
CA PHE A 156 -10.48 2.08 -3.16
C PHE A 156 -10.47 2.54 -4.60
N SER A 157 -9.91 3.73 -4.82
CA SER A 157 -9.76 4.31 -6.16
C SER A 157 -8.30 4.53 -6.57
N LYS A 158 -7.36 4.52 -5.64
CA LYS A 158 -5.96 4.85 -5.92
C LYS A 158 -5.00 3.94 -5.16
N VAL A 159 -3.86 3.64 -5.76
CA VAL A 159 -2.76 2.94 -5.10
C VAL A 159 -1.42 3.60 -5.43
N GLY A 160 -0.58 3.77 -4.39
CA GLY A 160 0.82 4.19 -4.52
C GLY A 160 1.74 3.05 -4.11
N ILE A 161 2.59 2.58 -5.04
CA ILE A 161 3.54 1.52 -4.77
C ILE A 161 4.96 2.01 -5.03
N PHE A 162 5.81 1.88 -4.01
CA PHE A 162 7.18 2.38 -4.02
C PHE A 162 8.14 1.21 -3.93
N SER A 163 8.98 1.03 -4.93
CA SER A 163 9.90 -0.11 -5.06
C SER A 163 9.26 -1.46 -4.66
N PRO A 164 8.09 -1.80 -5.25
CA PRO A 164 7.26 -2.89 -4.76
C PRO A 164 7.89 -4.27 -4.99
N SER A 165 7.63 -5.22 -4.06
CA SER A 165 8.11 -6.61 -4.15
C SER A 165 7.34 -7.43 -5.19
N LEU A 166 7.36 -7.02 -6.45
CA LEU A 166 6.61 -7.65 -7.54
C LEU A 166 7.16 -9.02 -8.00
N TRP A 167 8.37 -9.38 -7.53
CA TRP A 167 8.96 -10.71 -7.65
C TRP A 167 8.19 -11.82 -6.91
N TRP A 168 7.13 -11.50 -6.20
CA TRP A 168 6.30 -12.43 -5.43
C TRP A 168 5.74 -13.53 -6.32
N ARG A 169 6.18 -14.79 -6.09
CA ARG A 169 5.96 -15.91 -6.99
C ARG A 169 5.59 -17.20 -6.27
N ARG A 170 4.97 -18.12 -7.00
CA ARG A 170 4.52 -19.41 -6.46
C ARG A 170 5.54 -20.54 -6.57
N LYS A 171 6.64 -20.34 -7.34
CA LYS A 171 7.71 -21.33 -7.51
C LYS A 171 9.07 -20.70 -7.30
N SER A 172 10.02 -21.50 -6.79
CA SER A 172 11.43 -21.14 -6.81
C SER A 172 12.04 -21.29 -8.21
N TYR A 173 13.22 -20.71 -8.43
CA TYR A 173 13.92 -20.85 -9.70
C TYR A 173 14.28 -22.31 -10.00
N GLU A 174 14.63 -23.09 -8.97
CA GLU A 174 14.99 -24.51 -9.07
C GLU A 174 13.79 -25.39 -9.44
N GLU A 175 12.58 -24.94 -9.17
CA GLU A 175 11.32 -25.65 -9.48
C GLU A 175 10.77 -25.31 -10.87
N GLY A 176 11.57 -24.68 -11.72
CA GLY A 176 11.17 -24.30 -13.07
C GLY A 176 10.25 -23.10 -13.09
N TYR A 177 10.68 -22.02 -12.45
CA TYR A 177 10.02 -20.71 -12.48
C TYR A 177 9.81 -20.22 -13.92
N ASP A 178 8.62 -19.72 -14.18
CA ASP A 178 8.21 -19.10 -15.45
C ASP A 178 7.58 -17.73 -15.10
N GLU A 179 8.20 -16.65 -15.57
CA GLU A 179 7.76 -15.28 -15.27
C GLU A 179 6.30 -15.04 -15.61
N GLU A 180 5.87 -15.56 -16.77
CA GLU A 180 4.50 -15.39 -17.26
C GLU A 180 3.45 -16.14 -16.43
N LYS A 181 3.86 -17.19 -15.73
CA LYS A 181 2.93 -18.10 -15.03
C LYS A 181 3.04 -18.07 -13.52
N ASP A 182 4.18 -17.62 -12.99
CA ASP A 182 4.47 -17.80 -11.56
C ASP A 182 4.52 -16.51 -10.76
N ARG A 183 4.64 -15.31 -11.37
CA ARG A 183 4.51 -14.02 -10.66
C ARG A 183 3.05 -13.76 -10.30
N LEU A 184 2.74 -13.81 -9.02
CA LEU A 184 1.36 -13.86 -8.54
C LEU A 184 0.56 -12.59 -8.83
N MET A 185 1.15 -11.41 -8.63
CA MET A 185 0.42 -10.16 -8.82
C MET A 185 0.16 -9.85 -10.31
N HIS A 186 1.16 -10.10 -11.18
CA HIS A 186 0.99 -9.97 -12.63
C HIS A 186 -0.11 -10.91 -13.15
N LEU A 187 -0.10 -12.16 -12.70
CA LEU A 187 -1.16 -13.12 -13.04
C LEU A 187 -2.55 -12.68 -12.59
N GLN A 188 -2.64 -12.08 -11.39
CA GLN A 188 -3.90 -11.61 -10.85
C GLN A 188 -4.46 -10.47 -11.69
N ILE A 189 -3.63 -9.50 -12.08
CA ILE A 189 -4.03 -8.43 -12.98
C ILE A 189 -4.42 -8.99 -14.35
N ARG A 190 -3.60 -9.85 -14.93
CA ARG A 190 -3.87 -10.47 -16.24
C ARG A 190 -5.20 -11.20 -16.29
N LYS A 191 -5.61 -11.88 -15.21
CA LYS A 191 -6.87 -12.62 -15.11
C LYS A 191 -8.05 -11.78 -14.66
N GLY A 192 -7.79 -10.64 -14.02
CA GLY A 192 -8.82 -9.77 -13.46
C GLY A 192 -9.53 -8.94 -14.51
N ILE A 193 -10.44 -8.11 -14.06
CA ILE A 193 -11.20 -7.16 -14.89
C ILE A 193 -10.68 -5.74 -14.70
N CYS A 194 -10.90 -4.88 -15.69
CA CYS A 194 -10.59 -3.46 -15.57
C CYS A 194 -11.66 -2.74 -14.74
N TYR A 195 -11.21 -1.91 -13.81
CA TYR A 195 -12.03 -0.97 -13.06
C TYR A 195 -11.63 0.44 -13.47
N PRO A 196 -12.40 1.12 -14.33
CA PRO A 196 -11.95 2.34 -15.03
C PRO A 196 -11.69 3.55 -14.14
N TRP A 197 -11.99 3.47 -12.85
CA TRP A 197 -11.72 4.52 -11.86
C TRP A 197 -10.44 4.31 -11.07
N LEU A 198 -9.76 3.15 -11.20
CA LEU A 198 -8.50 2.90 -10.50
C LEU A 198 -7.36 3.72 -11.10
N GLN A 199 -6.56 4.30 -10.22
CA GLN A 199 -5.35 5.02 -10.56
C GLN A 199 -4.14 4.40 -9.83
N PHE A 200 -3.01 4.34 -10.52
CA PHE A 200 -1.79 3.68 -10.07
C PHE A 200 -0.63 4.66 -10.11
N PHE A 201 0.01 4.89 -8.99
CA PHE A 201 1.32 5.53 -8.92
C PHE A 201 2.36 4.45 -8.62
N ILE A 202 3.32 4.28 -9.51
CA ILE A 202 4.35 3.24 -9.45
C ILE A 202 5.71 3.91 -9.47
N GLN A 203 6.50 3.75 -8.42
CA GLN A 203 7.83 4.32 -8.32
C GLN A 203 8.85 3.19 -8.09
N CYS A 204 10.00 3.25 -8.76
CA CYS A 204 11.16 2.39 -8.54
C CYS A 204 12.44 3.19 -8.55
N GLY A 205 13.43 2.78 -7.76
CA GLY A 205 14.78 3.30 -7.82
C GLY A 205 15.64 2.53 -8.83
N ALA A 206 16.45 3.23 -9.63
CA ALA A 206 17.38 2.57 -10.55
C ALA A 206 18.55 1.87 -9.84
N MET A 207 18.68 2.08 -8.52
CA MET A 207 19.68 1.46 -7.65
C MET A 207 19.05 0.64 -6.53
N ASP A 208 17.80 0.19 -6.70
CA ASP A 208 17.08 -0.63 -5.70
C ASP A 208 17.82 -1.94 -5.40
N GLU A 209 18.43 -2.53 -6.41
CA GLU A 209 19.19 -3.79 -6.34
C GLU A 209 20.18 -3.90 -7.50
N THR A 210 20.82 -5.05 -7.65
CA THR A 210 21.74 -5.34 -8.75
C THR A 210 21.39 -6.61 -9.53
N ALA A 211 20.32 -7.31 -9.10
CA ALA A 211 19.87 -8.53 -9.78
C ALA A 211 19.25 -8.19 -11.16
N ASP A 212 19.59 -9.00 -12.15
CA ASP A 212 19.10 -8.96 -13.52
C ASP A 212 18.98 -10.42 -13.98
N ARG A 213 17.82 -11.06 -13.67
CA ARG A 213 17.63 -12.51 -13.83
C ARG A 213 17.53 -12.94 -15.28
N ASN A 214 17.03 -12.07 -16.16
CA ASN A 214 16.85 -12.36 -17.58
C ASN A 214 17.99 -11.77 -18.45
N LYS A 215 18.93 -11.04 -17.84
CA LYS A 215 20.13 -10.44 -18.48
C LYS A 215 19.78 -9.46 -19.60
N ASN A 216 18.73 -8.68 -19.42
CA ASN A 216 18.31 -7.66 -20.37
C ASN A 216 18.95 -6.28 -20.11
N GLY A 217 19.75 -6.14 -19.04
CA GLY A 217 20.41 -4.90 -18.64
C GLY A 217 19.56 -4.01 -17.75
N ILE A 218 18.39 -4.47 -17.31
CA ILE A 218 17.48 -3.79 -16.40
C ILE A 218 17.43 -4.59 -15.08
N ILE A 219 17.54 -3.94 -13.95
CA ILE A 219 17.42 -4.61 -12.63
C ILE A 219 16.02 -5.15 -12.42
N ASP A 220 15.91 -6.28 -11.73
CA ASP A 220 14.64 -7.03 -11.57
C ASP A 220 13.50 -6.21 -11.00
N SER A 221 13.75 -5.31 -10.03
CA SER A 221 12.73 -4.44 -9.44
C SER A 221 12.10 -3.47 -10.43
N VAL A 222 12.91 -2.93 -11.34
CA VAL A 222 12.46 -2.03 -12.42
C VAL A 222 11.75 -2.84 -13.50
N ASP A 223 12.33 -3.97 -13.90
CA ASP A 223 11.78 -4.84 -14.94
C ASP A 223 10.39 -5.38 -14.54
N ASP A 224 10.25 -5.87 -13.32
CA ASP A 224 8.96 -6.30 -12.76
C ASP A 224 7.90 -5.19 -12.73
N ALA A 225 8.33 -3.95 -12.45
CA ALA A 225 7.41 -2.81 -12.45
C ALA A 225 6.98 -2.40 -13.87
N LEU A 226 7.90 -2.45 -14.83
CA LEU A 226 7.58 -2.19 -16.25
C LEU A 226 6.64 -3.26 -16.81
N ASP A 227 6.85 -4.52 -16.47
CA ASP A 227 5.95 -5.62 -16.82
C ASP A 227 4.55 -5.42 -16.21
N LEU A 228 4.47 -4.96 -14.96
CA LEU A 228 3.19 -4.59 -14.34
C LEU A 228 2.46 -3.51 -15.13
N VAL A 229 3.17 -2.48 -15.59
CA VAL A 229 2.62 -1.42 -16.45
C VAL A 229 2.09 -2.00 -17.75
N VAL A 230 2.79 -2.96 -18.36
CA VAL A 230 2.34 -3.67 -19.57
C VAL A 230 1.04 -4.41 -19.31
N GLU A 231 0.92 -5.15 -18.19
CA GLU A 231 -0.30 -5.87 -17.82
C GLU A 231 -1.48 -4.91 -17.58
N LEU A 232 -1.25 -3.80 -16.90
CA LEU A 232 -2.28 -2.78 -16.67
C LEU A 232 -2.76 -2.16 -18.00
N LYS A 233 -1.83 -1.82 -18.91
CA LYS A 233 -2.18 -1.30 -20.24
C LYS A 233 -2.95 -2.32 -21.06
N ALA A 234 -2.59 -3.60 -21.00
CA ALA A 234 -3.33 -4.68 -21.65
C ALA A 234 -4.78 -4.84 -21.13
N LYS A 235 -5.05 -4.38 -19.88
CA LYS A 235 -6.41 -4.32 -19.32
C LYS A 235 -7.21 -3.10 -19.77
N GLY A 236 -6.59 -2.14 -20.42
CA GLY A 236 -7.24 -0.93 -20.91
C GLY A 236 -6.95 0.35 -20.12
N TYR A 237 -6.04 0.28 -19.12
CA TYR A 237 -5.59 1.49 -18.44
C TYR A 237 -4.65 2.29 -19.34
N THR A 238 -4.79 3.62 -19.28
CA THR A 238 -4.02 4.58 -20.08
C THR A 238 -3.05 5.38 -19.21
N GLU A 239 -2.28 6.27 -19.80
CA GLU A 239 -1.39 7.20 -19.10
C GLU A 239 -2.15 8.12 -18.10
N GLU A 240 -3.45 8.28 -18.25
CA GLU A 240 -4.28 9.01 -17.28
C GLU A 240 -4.48 8.22 -15.98
N HIS A 241 -4.33 6.90 -16.03
CA HIS A 241 -4.53 5.98 -14.91
C HIS A 241 -3.22 5.53 -14.28
N ILE A 242 -2.12 5.52 -15.06
CA ILE A 242 -0.82 4.95 -14.67
C ILE A 242 0.23 6.04 -14.67
N HIS A 243 0.78 6.35 -13.51
CA HIS A 243 1.91 7.25 -13.34
C HIS A 243 3.13 6.43 -12.90
N TYR A 244 4.06 6.21 -13.83
CA TYR A 244 5.32 5.52 -13.55
C TYR A 244 6.45 6.54 -13.39
N LEU A 245 7.22 6.41 -12.31
CA LEU A 245 8.37 7.24 -11.99
C LEU A 245 9.58 6.36 -11.65
N GLN A 246 10.67 6.49 -12.41
CA GLN A 246 11.95 5.89 -12.07
C GLN A 246 12.89 6.96 -11.53
N LEU A 247 13.38 6.78 -10.30
CA LEU A 247 14.39 7.65 -9.69
C LEU A 247 15.79 7.15 -10.09
N VAL A 248 16.56 7.98 -10.79
CA VAL A 248 17.86 7.59 -11.38
C VAL A 248 18.89 7.19 -10.31
N ASP A 249 18.87 7.86 -9.17
CA ASP A 249 19.76 7.64 -8.01
C ASP A 249 19.03 6.99 -6.82
N GLY A 250 17.76 6.59 -7.04
CA GLY A 250 16.92 5.96 -6.03
C GLY A 250 17.45 4.60 -5.61
N LYS A 251 17.48 4.36 -4.29
CA LYS A 251 17.86 3.10 -3.64
C LYS A 251 16.67 2.46 -2.99
N HIS A 252 16.81 1.19 -2.58
CA HIS A 252 15.75 0.47 -1.88
C HIS A 252 15.64 0.91 -0.41
N ASP A 253 15.30 2.17 -0.21
CA ASP A 253 15.03 2.75 1.11
C ASP A 253 13.91 3.80 1.04
N VAL A 254 13.34 4.12 2.19
CA VAL A 254 12.19 5.04 2.31
C VAL A 254 12.60 6.51 2.18
N ALA A 255 13.89 6.81 2.27
CA ALA A 255 14.42 8.19 2.20
C ALA A 255 14.63 8.67 0.75
N THR A 256 14.55 7.75 -0.21
CA THR A 256 14.78 8.01 -1.65
C THR A 256 13.58 8.65 -2.35
#